data_2d3f91f54f09f5696e3c97e25bc102cb
#
_entry.id   2d3f91f54f09f5696e3c97e25bc102cb
#
_cell.length_a   1.000
_cell.length_b   1.000
_cell.length_c   1.000
_cell.angle_alpha   90.00
_cell.angle_beta   90.00
_cell.angle_gamma   90.00
#
_symmetry.space_group_name_H-M   'P 1'
#
loop_
_entity.id
_entity.type
_entity.pdbx_description
1 polymer ?
#
loop_
_entity_poly.entity_id
_entity_poly.type
_entity_poly.pdbx_seq_one_letter_code
_entity_poly.pdbx_strand_id
1 'polypeptide(L)'
;LKDILQTLRESPIHQWNNCEGEDGSLFVESKLENFCRKAVSEFKYEIEAKDILHTKILAYTNTRVNNYNKAIHKLLWNDNNFLHKGEILMAYENFKKDGYEITNSMDYIVEEFTPTIIDVPYYTKCKGYLVKLYDEYSNASFEIPLLAPEECNEDLAIVIETIRTEAINSKGYDRKKKWSIYYALMGSF
;
A
#
# COMPACT_ATOMS: atom_id res chain seq x y z
N LEU A 1 10.34 -24.21 -13.81
CA LEU A 1 10.56 -23.16 -12.79
C LEU A 1 11.49 -23.66 -11.66
N LYS A 2 11.29 -24.88 -11.15
CA LYS A 2 12.12 -25.45 -10.07
C LYS A 2 13.61 -25.48 -10.43
N ASP A 3 13.93 -25.91 -11.63
CA ASP A 3 15.33 -26.01 -12.11
C ASP A 3 15.94 -24.61 -12.32
N ILE A 4 15.14 -23.66 -12.81
CA ILE A 4 15.53 -22.24 -12.93
C ILE A 4 15.85 -21.66 -11.54
N LEU A 5 14.99 -21.90 -10.55
CA LEU A 5 15.22 -21.43 -9.18
C LEU A 5 16.43 -22.07 -8.53
N GLN A 6 16.72 -23.35 -8.82
CA GLN A 6 17.93 -24.02 -8.34
C GLN A 6 19.18 -23.38 -8.94
N THR A 7 19.19 -23.16 -10.27
CA THR A 7 20.29 -22.49 -10.97
C THR A 7 20.56 -21.09 -10.41
N LEU A 8 19.49 -20.31 -10.12
CA LEU A 8 19.63 -18.98 -9.54
C LEU A 8 20.26 -18.98 -8.13
N ARG A 9 19.96 -20.00 -7.32
CA ARG A 9 20.56 -20.15 -6.00
C ARG A 9 22.05 -20.48 -6.04
N GLU A 10 22.47 -21.19 -7.05
CA GLU A 10 23.83 -21.68 -7.21
C GLU A 10 24.74 -20.73 -8.00
N SER A 11 24.14 -19.79 -8.76
CA SER A 11 24.88 -18.89 -9.64
C SER A 11 24.94 -17.47 -9.09
N PRO A 12 26.10 -16.77 -9.19
CA PRO A 12 26.16 -15.35 -8.87
C PRO A 12 25.22 -14.51 -9.73
N ILE A 13 24.63 -13.46 -9.16
CA ILE A 13 23.61 -12.63 -9.81
C ILE A 13 24.03 -12.05 -11.18
N HIS A 14 25.31 -11.77 -11.38
CA HIS A 14 25.85 -11.27 -12.65
C HIS A 14 25.88 -12.30 -13.79
N GLN A 15 25.58 -13.57 -13.47
CA GLN A 15 25.48 -14.66 -14.45
C GLN A 15 24.03 -14.99 -14.80
N TRP A 16 23.06 -14.29 -14.21
CA TRP A 16 21.66 -14.51 -14.51
C TRP A 16 21.33 -14.01 -15.91
N ASN A 17 20.68 -14.85 -16.68
CA ASN A 17 20.23 -14.57 -18.03
C ASN A 17 18.75 -14.92 -18.19
N ASN A 18 18.13 -14.38 -19.23
CA ASN A 18 16.78 -14.78 -19.59
C ASN A 18 16.76 -16.27 -19.91
N CYS A 19 15.76 -16.98 -19.40
CA CYS A 19 15.53 -18.38 -19.74
C CYS A 19 14.03 -18.67 -19.78
N GLU A 20 13.67 -19.62 -20.62
CA GLU A 20 12.31 -20.09 -20.78
C GLU A 20 12.27 -21.58 -20.46
N GLY A 21 11.23 -22.03 -19.77
CA GLY A 21 10.95 -23.42 -19.43
C GLY A 21 9.49 -23.74 -19.68
N GLU A 22 9.14 -25.02 -19.69
CA GLU A 22 7.76 -25.49 -19.91
C GLU A 22 6.78 -24.96 -18.85
N ASP A 23 7.27 -24.75 -17.62
CA ASP A 23 6.50 -24.34 -16.44
C ASP A 23 6.72 -22.88 -16.03
N GLY A 24 7.38 -22.08 -16.84
CA GLY A 24 7.62 -20.65 -16.59
C GLY A 24 8.89 -20.11 -17.21
N SER A 25 9.06 -18.82 -17.12
CA SER A 25 10.18 -18.07 -17.70
C SER A 25 10.83 -17.16 -16.69
N LEU A 26 12.13 -16.93 -16.80
CA LEU A 26 12.88 -15.91 -16.08
C LEU A 26 13.31 -14.82 -17.05
N PHE A 27 12.98 -13.58 -16.72
CA PHE A 27 13.49 -12.40 -17.42
C PHE A 27 14.37 -11.59 -16.47
N VAL A 28 15.61 -11.35 -16.90
CA VAL A 28 16.56 -10.53 -16.16
C VAL A 28 16.61 -9.15 -16.80
N GLU A 29 16.23 -8.13 -16.05
CA GLU A 29 16.24 -6.74 -16.52
C GLU A 29 17.07 -5.88 -15.55
N SER A 30 18.09 -5.23 -16.09
CA SER A 30 18.99 -4.37 -15.32
C SER A 30 18.49 -2.92 -15.20
N LYS A 31 17.59 -2.50 -16.11
CA LYS A 31 17.06 -1.13 -16.13
C LYS A 31 15.71 -1.10 -15.42
N LEU A 32 15.65 -0.33 -14.34
CA LEU A 32 14.43 -0.16 -13.54
C LEU A 32 13.22 0.26 -14.39
N GLU A 33 13.43 1.17 -15.33
CA GLU A 33 12.34 1.66 -16.18
C GLU A 33 11.72 0.55 -17.03
N ASN A 34 12.55 -0.29 -17.65
CA ASN A 34 12.06 -1.42 -18.46
C ASN A 34 11.33 -2.45 -17.59
N PHE A 35 11.86 -2.72 -16.40
CA PHE A 35 11.20 -3.59 -15.42
C PHE A 35 9.82 -3.05 -15.03
N CYS A 36 9.72 -1.76 -14.68
CA CYS A 36 8.44 -1.14 -14.34
C CYS A 36 7.45 -1.15 -15.52
N ARG A 37 7.92 -0.88 -16.75
CA ARG A 37 7.05 -0.92 -17.94
C ARG A 37 6.50 -2.33 -18.19
N LYS A 38 7.31 -3.37 -18.02
CA LYS A 38 6.85 -4.75 -18.15
C LYS A 38 5.82 -5.09 -17.05
N ALA A 39 6.10 -4.74 -15.80
CA ALA A 39 5.16 -4.93 -14.71
C ALA A 39 3.81 -4.21 -14.96
N VAL A 40 3.86 -2.98 -15.47
CA VAL A 40 2.64 -2.23 -15.84
C VAL A 40 1.84 -2.92 -16.93
N SER A 41 2.47 -3.56 -17.91
CA SER A 41 1.73 -4.31 -18.94
C SER A 41 0.97 -5.49 -18.34
N GLU A 42 1.57 -6.21 -17.41
CA GLU A 42 0.91 -7.32 -16.71
C GLU A 42 -0.24 -6.81 -15.82
N PHE A 43 -0.01 -5.78 -15.02
CA PHE A 43 -1.07 -5.18 -14.18
C PHE A 43 -2.25 -4.65 -14.99
N LYS A 44 -2.01 -4.01 -16.15
CA LYS A 44 -3.10 -3.56 -17.03
C LYS A 44 -3.93 -4.74 -17.54
N TYR A 45 -3.27 -5.80 -17.95
CA TYR A 45 -3.96 -7.02 -18.39
C TYR A 45 -4.82 -7.60 -17.25
N GLU A 46 -4.30 -7.70 -16.04
CA GLU A 46 -5.03 -8.20 -14.87
C GLU A 46 -6.22 -7.30 -14.50
N ILE A 47 -6.06 -5.99 -14.51
CA ILE A 47 -7.14 -5.04 -14.25
C ILE A 47 -8.27 -5.18 -15.28
N GLU A 48 -7.93 -5.33 -16.56
CA GLU A 48 -8.91 -5.54 -17.64
C GLU A 48 -9.61 -6.89 -17.51
N ALA A 49 -8.87 -7.93 -17.13
CA ALA A 49 -9.39 -9.28 -16.90
C ALA A 49 -10.20 -9.40 -15.60
N LYS A 50 -10.13 -8.41 -14.70
CA LYS A 50 -10.66 -8.44 -13.32
C LYS A 50 -10.10 -9.59 -12.48
N ASP A 51 -8.86 -9.94 -12.71
CA ASP A 51 -8.14 -11.02 -12.03
C ASP A 51 -6.75 -10.48 -11.60
N ILE A 52 -6.75 -9.63 -10.57
CA ILE A 52 -5.70 -8.69 -10.24
C ILE A 52 -4.71 -9.16 -9.16
N LEU A 53 -4.75 -10.43 -8.76
CA LEU A 53 -3.89 -10.91 -7.66
C LEU A 53 -2.73 -11.81 -8.10
N HIS A 54 -2.49 -11.96 -9.39
CA HIS A 54 -1.46 -12.87 -9.91
C HIS A 54 -0.06 -12.24 -9.96
N THR A 55 0.03 -10.97 -10.35
CA THR A 55 1.34 -10.31 -10.45
C THR A 55 1.73 -9.66 -9.13
N LYS A 56 2.89 -10.00 -8.61
CA LYS A 56 3.46 -9.40 -7.38
C LYS A 56 4.87 -8.91 -7.64
N ILE A 57 5.20 -7.73 -7.12
CA ILE A 57 6.57 -7.19 -7.11
C ILE A 57 7.14 -7.33 -5.70
N LEU A 58 8.27 -8.00 -5.62
CA LEU A 58 8.98 -8.17 -4.36
C LEU A 58 10.21 -7.26 -4.32
N ALA A 59 10.42 -6.61 -3.20
CA ALA A 59 11.62 -5.83 -2.94
C ALA A 59 12.14 -6.05 -1.51
N TYR A 60 13.45 -5.89 -1.34
CA TYR A 60 14.10 -6.19 -0.07
C TYR A 60 13.83 -5.13 1.02
N THR A 61 13.54 -3.89 0.66
CA THR A 61 13.31 -2.80 1.62
C THR A 61 12.02 -2.06 1.34
N ASN A 62 11.35 -1.55 2.39
CA ASN A 62 10.15 -0.73 2.26
C ASN A 62 10.36 0.51 1.39
N THR A 63 11.54 1.13 1.46
CA THR A 63 11.89 2.27 0.58
C THR A 63 11.82 1.87 -0.89
N ARG A 64 12.33 0.69 -1.27
CA ARG A 64 12.22 0.20 -2.66
C ARG A 64 10.80 -0.17 -3.04
N VAL A 65 10.04 -0.80 -2.14
CA VAL A 65 8.60 -1.06 -2.34
C VAL A 65 7.87 0.24 -2.67
N ASN A 66 8.04 1.27 -1.84
CA ASN A 66 7.41 2.57 -2.07
C ASN A 66 7.84 3.23 -3.38
N ASN A 67 9.11 3.12 -3.76
CA ASN A 67 9.60 3.64 -5.04
C ASN A 67 8.98 2.91 -6.24
N TYR A 68 8.86 1.58 -6.17
CA TYR A 68 8.17 0.81 -7.21
C TYR A 68 6.68 1.18 -7.28
N ASN A 69 5.99 1.24 -6.15
CA ASN A 69 4.58 1.63 -6.10
C ASN A 69 4.36 3.00 -6.75
N LYS A 70 5.14 4.01 -6.39
CA LYS A 70 5.06 5.36 -7.00
C LYS A 70 5.33 5.35 -8.50
N ALA A 71 6.36 4.62 -8.95
CA ALA A 71 6.71 4.55 -10.36
C ALA A 71 5.64 3.83 -11.19
N ILE A 72 5.12 2.73 -10.68
CA ILE A 72 4.10 1.92 -11.36
C ILE A 72 2.76 2.64 -11.35
N HIS A 73 2.34 3.22 -10.23
CA HIS A 73 1.14 4.04 -10.14
C HIS A 73 1.13 5.15 -11.19
N LYS A 74 2.23 5.90 -11.30
CA LYS A 74 2.39 6.93 -12.31
C LYS A 74 2.32 6.42 -13.75
N LEU A 75 2.86 5.23 -14.02
CA LEU A 75 2.81 4.62 -15.35
C LEU A 75 1.46 4.01 -15.69
N LEU A 76 0.69 3.55 -14.69
CA LEU A 76 -0.64 3.00 -14.88
C LEU A 76 -1.65 4.08 -15.22
N TRP A 77 -1.72 5.14 -14.43
CA TRP A 77 -2.78 6.16 -14.51
C TRP A 77 -2.33 7.49 -15.09
N ASN A 78 -1.02 7.78 -15.07
CA ASN A 78 -0.43 8.99 -15.66
C ASN A 78 -1.09 10.31 -15.21
N ASP A 79 -1.61 10.36 -13.99
CA ASP A 79 -2.20 11.53 -13.37
C ASP A 79 -1.66 11.74 -11.94
N ASN A 80 -2.20 12.70 -11.22
CA ASN A 80 -1.79 13.03 -9.85
C ASN A 80 -2.85 12.62 -8.80
N ASN A 81 -3.83 11.80 -9.18
CA ASN A 81 -4.80 11.33 -8.22
C ASN A 81 -4.13 10.34 -7.26
N PHE A 82 -4.53 10.39 -6.00
CA PHE A 82 -4.01 9.51 -4.97
C PHE A 82 -4.57 8.09 -5.08
N LEU A 83 -5.79 7.95 -5.57
CA LEU A 83 -6.52 6.70 -5.58
C LEU A 83 -7.22 6.48 -6.90
N HIS A 84 -7.32 5.23 -7.36
CA HIS A 84 -7.99 4.85 -8.58
C HIS A 84 -8.86 3.61 -8.39
N LYS A 85 -9.92 3.52 -9.15
CA LYS A 85 -10.73 2.31 -9.23
C LYS A 85 -9.91 1.15 -9.81
N GLY A 86 -9.98 -0.01 -9.16
CA GLY A 86 -9.19 -1.20 -9.49
C GLY A 86 -7.81 -1.23 -8.84
N GLU A 87 -7.46 -0.22 -8.04
CA GLU A 87 -6.22 -0.22 -7.27
C GLU A 87 -6.30 -1.21 -6.11
N ILE A 88 -5.15 -1.78 -5.75
CA ILE A 88 -5.05 -2.72 -4.62
C ILE A 88 -4.47 -1.99 -3.42
N LEU A 89 -5.18 -2.03 -2.32
CA LEU A 89 -4.73 -1.55 -1.03
C LEU A 89 -4.44 -2.73 -0.10
N MET A 90 -3.26 -2.77 0.48
CA MET A 90 -2.90 -3.76 1.49
C MET A 90 -3.08 -3.17 2.89
N ALA A 91 -3.79 -3.90 3.74
CA ALA A 91 -3.96 -3.51 5.13
C ALA A 91 -2.67 -3.73 5.95
N TYR A 92 -2.26 -2.74 6.72
CA TYR A 92 -1.11 -2.82 7.63
C TYR A 92 -1.49 -3.23 9.05
N GLU A 93 -2.76 -3.10 9.42
CA GLU A 93 -3.26 -3.44 10.75
C GLU A 93 -4.64 -4.11 10.67
N ASN A 94 -4.99 -4.84 11.72
CA ASN A 94 -6.35 -5.35 11.86
C ASN A 94 -7.28 -4.21 12.28
N PHE A 95 -8.41 -4.10 11.62
CA PHE A 95 -9.43 -3.12 11.92
C PHE A 95 -10.80 -3.76 11.87
N LYS A 96 -11.64 -3.50 12.88
CA LYS A 96 -13.00 -4.02 12.95
C LYS A 96 -13.98 -2.90 13.27
N LYS A 97 -14.96 -2.72 12.41
CA LYS A 97 -16.00 -1.70 12.58
C LYS A 97 -17.26 -2.09 11.81
N ASP A 98 -18.41 -1.78 12.38
CA ASP A 98 -19.73 -1.85 11.72
C ASP A 98 -20.02 -3.16 10.98
N GLY A 99 -19.53 -4.29 11.51
CA GLY A 99 -19.81 -5.63 11.00
C GLY A 99 -18.85 -6.14 9.93
N TYR A 100 -17.85 -5.36 9.54
CA TYR A 100 -16.75 -5.82 8.69
C TYR A 100 -15.41 -5.83 9.45
N GLU A 101 -14.49 -6.64 8.96
CA GLU A 101 -13.16 -6.82 9.52
C GLU A 101 -12.11 -6.70 8.42
N ILE A 102 -11.18 -5.77 8.59
CA ILE A 102 -9.99 -5.65 7.75
C ILE A 102 -8.88 -6.41 8.44
N THR A 103 -8.28 -7.35 7.74
CA THR A 103 -7.21 -8.21 8.26
C THR A 103 -5.86 -7.73 7.76
N ASN A 104 -4.90 -7.62 8.68
CA ASN A 104 -3.52 -7.26 8.35
C ASN A 104 -2.94 -8.15 7.25
N SER A 105 -2.20 -7.54 6.33
CA SER A 105 -1.56 -8.19 5.17
C SER A 105 -2.53 -8.78 4.12
N MET A 106 -3.81 -8.47 4.21
CA MET A 106 -4.78 -8.77 3.16
C MET A 106 -4.86 -7.63 2.14
N ASP A 107 -5.07 -8.02 0.89
CA ASP A 107 -5.25 -7.12 -0.25
C ASP A 107 -6.74 -6.86 -0.46
N TYR A 108 -7.09 -5.60 -0.73
CA TYR A 108 -8.45 -5.15 -1.01
C TYR A 108 -8.48 -4.32 -2.30
N ILE A 109 -9.53 -4.50 -3.10
CA ILE A 109 -9.68 -3.82 -4.38
C ILE A 109 -10.55 -2.58 -4.21
N VAL A 110 -10.10 -1.45 -4.69
CA VAL A 110 -10.88 -0.20 -4.73
C VAL A 110 -11.96 -0.31 -5.80
N GLU A 111 -13.22 -0.43 -5.40
CA GLU A 111 -14.36 -0.40 -6.32
C GLU A 111 -14.78 1.02 -6.68
N GLU A 112 -14.89 1.88 -5.67
CA GLU A 112 -15.33 3.27 -5.78
C GLU A 112 -14.71 4.10 -4.68
N PHE A 113 -14.58 5.40 -4.90
CA PHE A 113 -14.18 6.34 -3.85
C PHE A 113 -14.79 7.71 -4.07
N THR A 114 -15.05 8.43 -2.98
CA THR A 114 -15.61 9.79 -2.99
C THR A 114 -14.81 10.68 -2.04
N PRO A 115 -14.31 11.82 -2.49
CA PRO A 115 -13.66 12.77 -1.61
C PRO A 115 -14.59 13.17 -0.46
N THR A 116 -14.07 13.18 0.76
CA THR A 116 -14.84 13.51 1.97
C THR A 116 -13.96 14.21 3.00
N ILE A 117 -14.59 14.63 4.06
CA ILE A 117 -13.92 15.19 5.24
C ILE A 117 -14.07 14.18 6.38
N ILE A 118 -12.96 13.80 6.97
CA ILE A 118 -12.87 12.80 8.03
C ILE A 118 -12.60 13.51 9.36
N ASP A 119 -13.38 13.19 10.38
CA ASP A 119 -13.12 13.63 11.75
C ASP A 119 -12.02 12.76 12.36
N VAL A 120 -10.87 13.37 12.65
CA VAL A 120 -9.72 12.69 13.26
C VAL A 120 -9.77 12.87 14.77
N PRO A 121 -9.79 11.78 15.56
CA PRO A 121 -9.83 11.84 17.00
C PRO A 121 -8.69 12.72 17.56
N TYR A 122 -9.03 13.57 18.55
CA TYR A 122 -8.07 14.49 19.20
C TYR A 122 -7.45 15.58 18.33
N TYR A 123 -7.94 15.76 17.09
CA TYR A 123 -7.45 16.79 16.20
C TYR A 123 -8.61 17.62 15.62
N THR A 124 -8.91 17.45 14.37
CA THR A 124 -9.94 18.19 13.63
C THR A 124 -10.34 17.43 12.37
N LYS A 125 -11.01 18.11 11.49
CA LYS A 125 -11.42 17.57 10.19
C LYS A 125 -10.27 17.59 9.21
N CYS A 126 -10.02 16.44 8.59
CA CYS A 126 -8.99 16.23 7.59
C CYS A 126 -9.59 15.85 6.25
N LYS A 127 -8.85 16.12 5.18
CA LYS A 127 -9.21 15.65 3.83
C LYS A 127 -9.03 14.13 3.76
N GLY A 128 -9.95 13.47 3.10
CA GLY A 128 -9.90 12.03 2.91
C GLY A 128 -10.88 11.57 1.85
N TYR A 129 -11.09 10.27 1.83
CA TYR A 129 -12.00 9.59 0.92
C TYR A 129 -12.87 8.61 1.68
N LEU A 130 -14.13 8.50 1.28
CA LEU A 130 -14.93 7.32 1.58
C LEU A 130 -14.65 6.32 0.46
N VAL A 131 -14.05 5.19 0.81
CA VAL A 131 -13.57 4.20 -0.16
C VAL A 131 -14.37 2.93 -0.02
N LYS A 132 -14.97 2.48 -1.11
CA LYS A 132 -15.60 1.17 -1.19
C LYS A 132 -14.57 0.16 -1.62
N LEU A 133 -14.30 -0.80 -0.75
CA LEU A 133 -13.33 -1.87 -0.94
C LEU A 133 -14.06 -3.19 -1.19
N TYR A 134 -13.54 -3.99 -2.09
CA TYR A 134 -13.95 -5.36 -2.31
C TYR A 134 -12.90 -6.31 -1.73
N ASP A 135 -13.38 -7.25 -0.95
CA ASP A 135 -12.62 -8.36 -0.40
C ASP A 135 -12.92 -9.62 -1.23
N GLU A 136 -11.95 -10.08 -2.00
CA GLU A 136 -12.10 -11.25 -2.85
C GLU A 136 -12.28 -12.54 -2.03
N TYR A 137 -11.66 -12.62 -0.85
CA TYR A 137 -11.75 -13.81 0.00
C TYR A 137 -13.15 -14.01 0.59
N SER A 138 -13.77 -12.94 1.09
CA SER A 138 -15.13 -12.99 1.64
C SER A 138 -16.22 -12.77 0.58
N ASN A 139 -15.84 -12.38 -0.65
CA ASN A 139 -16.72 -11.97 -1.72
C ASN A 139 -17.72 -10.87 -1.27
N ALA A 140 -17.22 -9.91 -0.52
CA ALA A 140 -18.02 -8.84 0.07
C ALA A 140 -17.39 -7.47 -0.18
N SER A 141 -18.24 -6.44 -0.29
CA SER A 141 -17.81 -5.06 -0.36
C SER A 141 -18.23 -4.30 0.89
N PHE A 142 -17.39 -3.37 1.33
CA PHE A 142 -17.64 -2.51 2.48
C PHE A 142 -17.01 -1.13 2.26
N GLU A 143 -17.44 -0.14 3.04
CA GLU A 143 -16.95 1.22 2.94
C GLU A 143 -16.11 1.60 4.17
N ILE A 144 -14.97 2.23 3.92
CA ILE A 144 -14.11 2.79 4.97
C ILE A 144 -13.73 4.25 4.69
N PRO A 145 -13.57 5.06 5.72
CA PRO A 145 -12.88 6.33 5.59
C PRO A 145 -11.37 6.09 5.47
N LEU A 146 -10.75 6.73 4.50
CA LEU A 146 -9.30 6.71 4.27
C LEU A 146 -8.78 8.14 4.22
N LEU A 147 -7.81 8.49 5.07
CA LEU A 147 -7.19 9.80 5.02
C LEU A 147 -6.44 10.00 3.70
N ALA A 148 -6.49 11.22 3.16
CA ALA A 148 -5.61 11.61 2.07
C ALA A 148 -4.15 11.61 2.55
N PRO A 149 -3.15 11.50 1.63
CA PRO A 149 -1.73 11.50 1.98
C PRO A 149 -1.31 12.69 2.84
N GLU A 150 -0.17 12.55 3.52
CA GLU A 150 0.40 13.59 4.38
C GLU A 150 0.49 14.95 3.67
N GLU A 151 0.82 14.98 2.39
CA GLU A 151 0.91 16.21 1.59
C GLU A 151 -0.41 16.99 1.53
N CYS A 152 -1.54 16.31 1.77
CA CYS A 152 -2.87 16.94 1.83
C CYS A 152 -3.27 17.33 3.25
N ASN A 153 -2.56 16.84 4.27
CA ASN A 153 -2.85 17.00 5.69
C ASN A 153 -1.57 17.35 6.48
N GLU A 154 -0.74 18.25 5.96
CA GLU A 154 0.56 18.63 6.56
C GLU A 154 0.44 19.09 8.02
N ASP A 155 -0.60 19.82 8.36
CA ASP A 155 -0.84 20.28 9.74
C ASP A 155 -1.02 19.10 10.72
N LEU A 156 -1.66 18.02 10.27
CA LEU A 156 -1.85 16.82 11.09
C LEU A 156 -0.51 16.12 11.35
N ALA A 157 0.35 16.00 10.34
CA ALA A 157 1.68 15.43 10.50
C ALA A 157 2.53 16.23 11.50
N ILE A 158 2.46 17.56 11.47
CA ILE A 158 3.12 18.44 12.44
C ILE A 158 2.59 18.21 13.86
N VAL A 159 1.27 18.09 14.02
CA VAL A 159 0.65 17.84 15.34
C VAL A 159 1.08 16.49 15.90
N ILE A 160 1.10 15.43 15.07
CA ILE A 160 1.53 14.09 15.47
C ILE A 160 2.99 14.13 15.99
N GLU A 161 3.90 14.75 15.27
CA GLU A 161 5.30 14.84 15.67
C GLU A 161 5.49 15.71 16.93
N THR A 162 4.68 16.76 17.08
CA THR A 162 4.67 17.60 18.30
C THR A 162 4.25 16.76 19.52
N ILE A 163 3.13 16.03 19.43
CA ILE A 163 2.65 15.18 20.51
C ILE A 163 3.66 14.07 20.85
N ARG A 164 4.30 13.47 19.83
CA ARG A 164 5.37 12.51 20.03
C ARG A 164 6.53 13.10 20.85
N THR A 165 7.01 14.27 20.46
CA THR A 165 8.10 14.97 21.15
C THR A 165 7.71 15.31 22.59
N GLU A 166 6.51 15.79 22.80
CA GLU A 166 5.98 16.07 24.14
C GLU A 166 5.86 14.80 24.98
N ALA A 167 5.42 13.68 24.41
CA ALA A 167 5.31 12.40 25.11
C ALA A 167 6.67 11.88 25.56
N ILE A 168 7.72 12.05 24.75
CA ILE A 168 9.10 11.69 25.10
C ILE A 168 9.58 12.50 26.31
N ASN A 169 9.29 13.80 26.34
CA ASN A 169 9.75 14.74 27.35
C ASN A 169 8.89 14.75 28.63
N SER A 170 7.73 14.11 28.64
CA SER A 170 6.80 14.03 29.77
C SER A 170 7.12 12.86 30.69
N LYS A 171 6.56 12.88 31.93
CA LYS A 171 6.72 11.81 32.92
C LYS A 171 5.37 11.35 33.49
N GLY A 172 5.34 10.14 34.04
CA GLY A 172 4.21 9.62 34.78
C GLY A 172 2.91 9.51 33.97
N TYR A 173 1.82 10.00 34.54
CA TYR A 173 0.48 9.94 33.92
C TYR A 173 0.38 10.77 32.64
N ASP A 174 1.00 11.95 32.62
CA ASP A 174 0.99 12.84 31.45
C ASP A 174 1.66 12.18 30.24
N ARG A 175 2.77 11.49 30.44
CA ARG A 175 3.43 10.69 29.41
C ARG A 175 2.52 9.62 28.82
N LYS A 176 1.79 8.86 29.68
CA LYS A 176 0.86 7.82 29.23
C LYS A 176 -0.27 8.41 28.40
N LYS A 177 -0.85 9.54 28.85
CA LYS A 177 -1.92 10.24 28.13
C LYS A 177 -1.47 10.71 26.74
N LYS A 178 -0.28 11.32 26.61
CA LYS A 178 0.26 11.81 25.34
C LYS A 178 0.55 10.66 24.37
N TRP A 179 1.11 9.55 24.85
CA TRP A 179 1.27 8.36 24.02
C TRP A 179 -0.04 7.79 23.55
N SER A 180 -1.08 7.78 24.37
CA SER A 180 -2.43 7.34 23.96
C SER A 180 -2.98 8.21 22.82
N ILE A 181 -2.82 9.54 22.90
CA ILE A 181 -3.24 10.45 21.84
C ILE A 181 -2.41 10.23 20.57
N TYR A 182 -1.08 10.09 20.70
CA TYR A 182 -0.19 9.81 19.57
C TYR A 182 -0.62 8.57 18.80
N TYR A 183 -0.84 7.45 19.49
CA TYR A 183 -1.26 6.21 18.83
C TYR A 183 -2.67 6.29 18.24
N ALA A 184 -3.58 7.03 18.85
CA ALA A 184 -4.90 7.25 18.27
C ALA A 184 -4.84 8.06 16.96
N LEU A 185 -3.96 9.07 16.90
CA LEU A 185 -3.72 9.84 15.67
C LEU A 185 -3.00 9.02 14.60
N MET A 186 -1.99 8.23 14.97
CA MET A 186 -1.28 7.35 14.03
C MET A 186 -2.18 6.27 13.44
N GLY A 187 -3.10 5.71 14.21
CA GLY A 187 -4.09 4.73 13.72
C GLY A 187 -5.22 5.34 12.87
N SER A 188 -5.17 6.65 12.59
CA SER A 188 -6.10 7.33 11.67
C SER A 188 -5.58 7.40 10.23
N PHE A 189 -4.30 7.02 10.01
CA PHE A 189 -3.67 6.97 8.69
C PHE A 189 -3.73 5.59 8.07
#